data_ae520bd06dc23020c311336fc82ba605
#
_entry.id   ae520bd06dc23020c311336fc82ba605
#
_cell.length_a   1.000
_cell.length_b   1.000
_cell.length_c   1.000
_cell.angle_alpha   90.00
_cell.angle_beta   90.00
_cell.angle_gamma   90.00
#
_symmetry.space_group_name_H-M   'P 1'
#
loop_
_entity.id
_entity.type
_entity.pdbx_description
1 polymer ?
#
loop_
_entity_poly.entity_id
_entity_poly.type
_entity_poly.pdbx_seq_one_letter_code
_entity_poly.pdbx_strand_id
1 'polypeptide(L)'
;LLIQHLKPGVIDLRLVLEGYKPRQLKITVIQGQTAEASVTLEKSQGVVFGQAWENGIQMHFAPLGKDLMISIWETRVSDYALFVKESGHIAPRPAFFAQTPDHPVVNVSRDDAVAFCDWLTTRERKAERIAQSHAYRLPTDLEWSLMAGLEEEEGISPGWRDAHKQKVYPWGTDWPDGEKVGNFADMSADGIPGVLSDRTIAGYDDGFPYTAPVGSFLPNNLGLFDLSGNVQEWVEDEYLKFGIHALGVLRGGGWNTYQTENLYTGSRNAVPPTYQDSIYGFRVVLAKVPPKSE
;
A
#
# COMPACT_ATOMS: atom_id res chain seq x y z
N LEU A 1 -20.36 18.26 -22.02
CA LEU A 1 -19.06 18.92 -21.83
C LEU A 1 -18.78 19.77 -23.05
N LEU A 2 -18.47 21.06 -22.89
CA LEU A 2 -18.04 21.95 -23.96
C LEU A 2 -16.53 22.22 -23.80
N ILE A 3 -15.75 21.89 -24.84
CA ILE A 3 -14.31 22.17 -24.87
C ILE A 3 -14.10 23.22 -25.97
N GLN A 4 -13.49 24.35 -25.60
CA GLN A 4 -13.27 25.47 -26.51
C GLN A 4 -11.77 25.56 -26.89
N HIS A 5 -11.50 26.29 -27.98
CA HIS A 5 -10.15 26.60 -28.46
C HIS A 5 -9.30 25.38 -28.85
N LEU A 6 -9.93 24.33 -29.37
CA LEU A 6 -9.21 23.19 -29.91
C LEU A 6 -8.58 23.53 -31.27
N LYS A 7 -7.36 23.08 -31.49
CA LYS A 7 -6.71 23.21 -32.82
C LYS A 7 -7.37 22.26 -33.82
N PRO A 8 -7.50 22.67 -35.11
CA PRO A 8 -7.97 21.76 -36.16
C PRO A 8 -7.08 20.51 -36.25
N GLY A 9 -7.71 19.35 -36.47
CA GLY A 9 -7.04 18.07 -36.58
C GLY A 9 -7.79 16.94 -35.86
N VAL A 10 -7.21 15.76 -35.88
CA VAL A 10 -7.74 14.62 -35.12
C VAL A 10 -7.24 14.72 -33.68
N ILE A 11 -8.17 14.71 -32.73
CA ILE A 11 -7.89 14.84 -31.30
C ILE A 11 -8.35 13.56 -30.61
N ASP A 12 -7.45 12.98 -29.82
CA ASP A 12 -7.76 11.88 -28.90
C ASP A 12 -8.30 12.45 -27.57
N LEU A 13 -9.55 12.15 -27.27
CA LEU A 13 -10.18 12.51 -26.00
C LEU A 13 -10.33 11.27 -25.14
N ARG A 14 -9.91 11.36 -23.88
CA ARG A 14 -10.21 10.36 -22.85
C ARG A 14 -11.30 10.94 -21.94
N LEU A 15 -12.47 10.31 -21.97
CA LEU A 15 -13.57 10.64 -21.06
C LEU A 15 -13.42 9.79 -19.80
N VAL A 16 -13.36 10.46 -18.67
CA VAL A 16 -13.32 9.84 -17.33
C VAL A 16 -14.49 10.42 -16.55
N LEU A 17 -15.40 9.56 -16.13
CA LEU A 17 -16.50 9.90 -15.25
C LEU A 17 -16.52 8.88 -14.10
N GLU A 18 -16.60 9.36 -12.87
CA GLU A 18 -16.64 8.52 -11.69
C GLU A 18 -17.82 7.53 -11.74
N GLY A 19 -17.55 6.24 -11.45
CA GLY A 19 -18.55 5.17 -11.58
C GLY A 19 -18.74 4.61 -13.00
N TYR A 20 -17.99 5.08 -13.99
CA TYR A 20 -18.05 4.59 -15.36
C TYR A 20 -16.69 4.16 -15.90
N LYS A 21 -16.71 3.22 -16.86
CA LYS A 21 -15.48 2.81 -17.55
C LYS A 21 -14.93 3.99 -18.39
N PRO A 22 -13.63 4.28 -18.30
CA PRO A 22 -13.01 5.29 -19.16
C PRO A 22 -13.23 4.95 -20.63
N ARG A 23 -13.56 5.97 -21.45
CA ARG A 23 -13.75 5.81 -22.89
C ARG A 23 -12.80 6.71 -23.66
N GLN A 24 -12.12 6.16 -24.64
CA GLN A 24 -11.33 6.93 -25.60
C GLN A 24 -12.13 7.20 -26.87
N LEU A 25 -12.05 8.42 -27.37
CA LEU A 25 -12.67 8.86 -28.60
C LEU A 25 -11.64 9.57 -29.46
N LYS A 26 -11.80 9.42 -30.78
CA LYS A 26 -11.15 10.29 -31.76
C LYS A 26 -12.19 11.19 -32.37
N ILE A 27 -11.98 12.51 -32.27
CA ILE A 27 -12.83 13.50 -32.94
C ILE A 27 -11.99 14.28 -33.94
N THR A 28 -12.62 14.64 -35.06
CA THR A 28 -11.98 15.52 -36.06
C THR A 28 -12.53 16.94 -35.85
N VAL A 29 -11.62 17.86 -35.55
CA VAL A 29 -11.94 19.28 -35.41
C VAL A 29 -11.61 20.00 -36.71
N ILE A 30 -12.59 20.69 -37.28
CA ILE A 30 -12.44 21.51 -38.50
C ILE A 30 -12.48 22.99 -38.10
N GLN A 31 -11.62 23.81 -38.66
CA GLN A 31 -11.54 25.22 -38.35
C GLN A 31 -12.90 25.93 -38.60
N GLY A 32 -13.37 26.65 -37.57
CA GLY A 32 -14.65 27.39 -37.64
C GLY A 32 -15.91 26.53 -37.52
N GLN A 33 -15.75 25.22 -37.19
CA GLN A 33 -16.90 24.33 -36.98
C GLN A 33 -16.93 23.77 -35.57
N THR A 34 -18.12 23.41 -35.10
CA THR A 34 -18.29 22.63 -33.86
C THR A 34 -18.36 21.16 -34.21
N ALA A 35 -17.49 20.35 -33.58
CA ALA A 35 -17.58 18.91 -33.65
C ALA A 35 -18.36 18.39 -32.45
N GLU A 36 -19.41 17.62 -32.71
CA GLU A 36 -20.22 16.98 -31.65
C GLU A 36 -19.93 15.46 -31.63
N ALA A 37 -19.78 14.92 -30.43
CA ALA A 37 -19.69 13.49 -30.22
C ALA A 37 -20.62 13.08 -29.07
N SER A 38 -21.50 12.14 -29.35
CA SER A 38 -22.34 11.49 -28.32
C SER A 38 -21.73 10.16 -27.92
N VAL A 39 -21.58 9.96 -26.63
CA VAL A 39 -20.96 8.74 -26.09
C VAL A 39 -21.79 8.21 -24.94
N THR A 40 -22.17 6.95 -25.04
CA THR A 40 -22.74 6.21 -23.92
C THR A 40 -21.60 5.62 -23.09
N LEU A 41 -21.51 6.02 -21.83
CA LEU A 41 -20.58 5.45 -20.88
C LEU A 41 -21.20 4.21 -20.23
N GLU A 42 -20.43 3.12 -20.16
CA GLU A 42 -20.81 1.93 -19.44
C GLU A 42 -20.45 2.12 -17.95
N LYS A 43 -21.37 1.76 -17.04
CA LYS A 43 -21.02 1.72 -15.61
C LYS A 43 -19.80 0.81 -15.41
N SER A 44 -18.88 1.28 -14.58
CA SER A 44 -17.79 0.43 -14.11
C SER A 44 -18.41 -0.75 -13.37
N GLN A 45 -17.99 -1.98 -13.71
CA GLN A 45 -18.30 -3.10 -12.85
C GLN A 45 -17.56 -2.90 -11.53
N GLY A 46 -18.25 -3.00 -10.41
CA GLY A 46 -17.65 -2.97 -9.09
C GLY A 46 -16.61 -4.09 -8.94
N VAL A 47 -15.88 -4.09 -7.82
CA VAL A 47 -14.90 -5.12 -7.52
C VAL A 47 -15.49 -6.53 -7.66
N VAL A 48 -14.75 -7.41 -8.34
CA VAL A 48 -15.02 -8.85 -8.39
C VAL A 48 -13.92 -9.54 -7.60
N PHE A 49 -14.26 -10.03 -6.42
CA PHE A 49 -13.30 -10.77 -5.60
C PHE A 49 -12.77 -12.01 -6.34
N GLY A 50 -11.50 -12.29 -6.18
CA GLY A 50 -10.81 -13.35 -6.91
C GLY A 50 -10.21 -12.92 -8.25
N GLN A 51 -10.38 -11.66 -8.66
CA GLN A 51 -9.77 -11.08 -9.87
C GLN A 51 -8.99 -9.81 -9.53
N ALA A 52 -7.87 -9.59 -10.22
CA ALA A 52 -7.12 -8.35 -10.09
C ALA A 52 -8.00 -7.14 -10.40
N TRP A 53 -7.85 -6.08 -9.64
CA TRP A 53 -8.72 -4.90 -9.71
C TRP A 53 -7.95 -3.61 -9.44
N GLU A 54 -8.42 -2.52 -10.03
CA GLU A 54 -7.92 -1.16 -9.81
C GLU A 54 -9.05 -0.28 -9.29
N ASN A 55 -8.83 0.41 -8.17
CA ASN A 55 -9.82 1.29 -7.58
C ASN A 55 -9.84 2.69 -8.23
N GLY A 56 -10.72 3.57 -7.71
CA GLY A 56 -10.93 4.90 -8.27
C GLY A 56 -9.79 5.89 -8.10
N ILE A 57 -8.76 5.55 -7.33
CA ILE A 57 -7.55 6.34 -7.15
C ILE A 57 -6.30 5.64 -7.71
N GLN A 58 -6.51 4.64 -8.57
CA GLN A 58 -5.44 3.89 -9.24
C GLN A 58 -4.54 3.07 -8.30
N MET A 59 -5.08 2.62 -7.17
CA MET A 59 -4.45 1.57 -6.39
C MET A 59 -4.80 0.22 -7.01
N HIS A 60 -3.81 -0.64 -7.18
CA HIS A 60 -3.96 -1.97 -7.76
C HIS A 60 -4.10 -3.01 -6.66
N PHE A 61 -4.98 -3.99 -6.87
CA PHE A 61 -5.29 -5.03 -5.90
C PHE A 61 -5.16 -6.41 -6.52
N ALA A 62 -4.50 -7.31 -5.79
CA ALA A 62 -4.46 -8.74 -6.07
C ALA A 62 -5.44 -9.48 -5.14
N PRO A 63 -6.05 -10.60 -5.57
CA PRO A 63 -6.92 -11.39 -4.72
C PRO A 63 -6.12 -12.25 -3.73
N LEU A 64 -6.61 -12.36 -2.49
CA LEU A 64 -6.21 -13.37 -1.52
C LEU A 64 -7.45 -14.18 -1.11
N GLY A 65 -7.57 -15.39 -1.64
CA GLY A 65 -8.77 -16.18 -1.47
C GLY A 65 -10.00 -15.54 -2.14
N LYS A 66 -11.20 -15.80 -1.58
CA LYS A 66 -12.47 -15.40 -2.21
C LYS A 66 -13.13 -14.16 -1.61
N ASP A 67 -12.60 -13.64 -0.52
CA ASP A 67 -13.25 -12.57 0.28
C ASP A 67 -12.33 -11.41 0.63
N LEU A 68 -11.09 -11.43 0.13
CA LEU A 68 -10.07 -10.42 0.40
C LEU A 68 -9.34 -10.00 -0.89
N MET A 69 -9.12 -8.70 -1.04
CA MET A 69 -8.28 -8.11 -2.07
C MET A 69 -7.19 -7.27 -1.38
N ILE A 70 -5.96 -7.36 -1.85
CA ILE A 70 -4.80 -6.73 -1.21
C ILE A 70 -4.20 -5.71 -2.16
N SER A 71 -3.90 -4.50 -1.68
CA SER A 71 -3.06 -3.56 -2.40
C SER A 71 -1.72 -4.22 -2.72
N ILE A 72 -1.33 -4.23 -4.01
CA ILE A 72 -0.11 -4.94 -4.42
C ILE A 72 1.17 -4.27 -3.89
N TRP A 73 1.10 -3.03 -3.43
CA TRP A 73 2.16 -2.26 -2.78
C TRP A 73 1.63 -1.42 -1.61
N GLU A 74 2.54 -0.78 -0.92
CA GLU A 74 2.28 0.16 0.16
C GLU A 74 1.49 1.38 -0.34
N THR A 75 0.73 2.05 0.53
CA THR A 75 0.02 3.30 0.21
C THR A 75 1.04 4.40 -0.12
N ARG A 76 0.89 5.02 -1.30
CA ARG A 76 1.86 6.00 -1.82
C ARG A 76 1.61 7.41 -1.26
N VAL A 77 2.63 8.24 -1.36
CA VAL A 77 2.54 9.70 -1.08
C VAL A 77 1.40 10.34 -1.88
N SER A 78 1.25 9.99 -3.17
CA SER A 78 0.16 10.48 -4.03
C SER A 78 -1.22 10.08 -3.54
N ASP A 79 -1.39 8.82 -3.10
CA ASP A 79 -2.66 8.31 -2.60
C ASP A 79 -3.07 9.03 -1.32
N TYR A 80 -2.11 9.19 -0.40
CA TYR A 80 -2.34 9.86 0.87
C TYR A 80 -2.56 11.37 0.72
N ALA A 81 -1.87 12.02 -0.22
CA ALA A 81 -2.09 13.43 -0.54
C ALA A 81 -3.51 13.71 -1.05
N LEU A 82 -4.09 12.79 -1.82
CA LEU A 82 -5.48 12.89 -2.24
C LEU A 82 -6.45 12.77 -1.05
N PHE A 83 -6.18 11.85 -0.12
CA PHE A 83 -6.94 11.72 1.12
C PHE A 83 -6.93 13.02 1.93
N VAL A 84 -5.75 13.58 2.18
CA VAL A 84 -5.60 14.86 2.90
C VAL A 84 -6.40 15.98 2.21
N LYS A 85 -6.29 16.07 0.88
CA LYS A 85 -7.00 17.09 0.08
C LYS A 85 -8.51 16.96 0.16
N GLU A 86 -9.07 15.74 0.09
CA GLU A 86 -10.51 15.51 0.04
C GLU A 86 -11.17 15.50 1.42
N SER A 87 -10.47 14.99 2.46
CA SER A 87 -11.03 14.84 3.80
C SER A 87 -10.72 16.02 4.73
N GLY A 88 -9.70 16.82 4.44
CA GLY A 88 -9.18 17.83 5.35
C GLY A 88 -8.37 17.24 6.52
N HIS A 89 -7.99 15.96 6.46
CA HIS A 89 -7.11 15.33 7.46
C HIS A 89 -5.77 16.06 7.54
N ILE A 90 -5.14 16.02 8.71
CA ILE A 90 -3.84 16.68 8.91
C ILE A 90 -2.78 15.94 8.11
N ALA A 91 -2.05 16.65 7.25
CA ALA A 91 -0.95 16.07 6.51
C ALA A 91 0.17 15.58 7.46
N PRO A 92 0.79 14.43 7.18
CA PRO A 92 1.93 13.97 7.96
C PRO A 92 3.09 14.95 7.82
N ARG A 93 3.99 14.95 8.80
CA ARG A 93 5.24 15.71 8.68
C ARG A 93 6.01 15.21 7.45
N PRO A 94 6.60 16.09 6.64
CA PRO A 94 7.46 15.66 5.54
C PRO A 94 8.56 14.70 6.04
N ALA A 95 8.94 13.74 5.24
CA ALA A 95 10.15 12.96 5.49
C ALA A 95 11.38 13.91 5.50
N PHE A 96 12.40 13.57 6.27
CA PHE A 96 13.65 14.34 6.28
C PHE A 96 14.54 14.06 5.04
N PHE A 97 14.07 13.18 4.15
CA PHE A 97 14.67 12.83 2.86
C PHE A 97 13.68 13.08 1.72
N ALA A 98 14.18 13.10 0.49
CA ALA A 98 13.36 13.35 -0.69
C ALA A 98 12.48 12.14 -1.01
N GLN A 99 11.21 12.41 -1.32
CA GLN A 99 10.26 11.41 -1.81
C GLN A 99 9.57 11.93 -3.07
N THR A 100 9.27 11.02 -4.00
CA THR A 100 8.39 11.27 -5.15
C THR A 100 6.95 10.84 -4.82
N PRO A 101 5.97 11.18 -5.67
CA PRO A 101 4.59 10.72 -5.48
C PRO A 101 4.41 9.20 -5.40
N ASP A 102 5.35 8.42 -5.95
CA ASP A 102 5.30 6.96 -5.99
C ASP A 102 6.05 6.28 -4.82
N HIS A 103 6.66 7.03 -3.92
CA HIS A 103 7.21 6.47 -2.69
C HIS A 103 6.09 6.12 -1.70
N PRO A 104 6.31 5.17 -0.77
CA PRO A 104 5.37 4.93 0.31
C PRO A 104 5.21 6.16 1.19
N VAL A 105 4.00 6.44 1.66
CA VAL A 105 3.79 7.48 2.66
C VAL A 105 4.45 7.06 3.98
N VAL A 106 5.10 8.01 4.65
CA VAL A 106 5.74 7.81 5.96
C VAL A 106 5.29 8.87 6.97
N ASN A 107 5.73 8.76 8.21
CA ASN A 107 5.32 9.63 9.30
C ASN A 107 3.79 9.59 9.55
N VAL A 108 3.19 8.44 9.35
CA VAL A 108 1.77 8.17 9.60
C VAL A 108 1.62 7.24 10.80
N SER A 109 0.68 7.53 11.67
CA SER A 109 0.27 6.67 12.78
C SER A 109 -0.69 5.58 12.29
N ARG A 110 -0.97 4.58 13.15
CA ARG A 110 -2.01 3.58 12.87
C ARG A 110 -3.38 4.25 12.73
N ASP A 111 -3.66 5.25 13.56
CA ASP A 111 -4.94 5.97 13.52
C ASP A 111 -5.10 6.76 12.20
N ASP A 112 -4.01 7.35 11.68
CA ASP A 112 -3.99 8.00 10.37
C ASP A 112 -4.26 7.00 9.23
N ALA A 113 -3.68 5.81 9.31
CA ALA A 113 -3.89 4.74 8.33
C ALA A 113 -5.34 4.22 8.35
N VAL A 114 -5.95 4.08 9.53
CA VAL A 114 -7.37 3.73 9.68
C VAL A 114 -8.26 4.82 9.09
N ALA A 115 -7.98 6.09 9.37
CA ALA A 115 -8.73 7.21 8.82
C ALA A 115 -8.65 7.25 7.26
N PHE A 116 -7.50 6.90 6.67
CA PHE A 116 -7.38 6.73 5.23
C PHE A 116 -8.29 5.61 4.70
N CYS A 117 -8.33 4.47 5.35
CA CYS A 117 -9.18 3.34 4.98
C CYS A 117 -10.68 3.71 5.03
N ASP A 118 -11.12 4.42 6.06
CA ASP A 118 -12.49 4.87 6.23
C ASP A 118 -12.90 5.89 5.15
N TRP A 119 -12.03 6.84 4.84
CA TRP A 119 -12.22 7.77 3.73
C TRP A 119 -12.34 7.04 2.39
N LEU A 120 -11.41 6.11 2.11
CA LEU A 120 -11.41 5.36 0.85
C LEU A 120 -12.66 4.50 0.71
N THR A 121 -13.11 3.86 1.80
CA THR A 121 -14.34 3.09 1.86
C THR A 121 -15.55 3.96 1.50
N THR A 122 -15.66 5.13 2.14
CA THR A 122 -16.76 6.07 1.92
C THR A 122 -16.78 6.59 0.49
N ARG A 123 -15.61 6.93 -0.04
CA ARG A 123 -15.40 7.42 -1.40
C ARG A 123 -15.82 6.39 -2.45
N GLU A 124 -15.33 5.16 -2.31
CA GLU A 124 -15.58 4.10 -3.29
C GLU A 124 -17.02 3.56 -3.22
N ARG A 125 -17.65 3.55 -2.04
CA ARG A 125 -19.10 3.26 -1.90
C ARG A 125 -19.96 4.33 -2.54
N LYS A 126 -19.61 5.61 -2.36
CA LYS A 126 -20.32 6.73 -2.99
C LYS A 126 -20.23 6.68 -4.51
N ALA A 127 -19.11 6.20 -5.03
CA ALA A 127 -18.88 5.99 -6.46
C ALA A 127 -19.47 4.67 -7.00
N GLU A 128 -20.17 3.91 -6.17
CA GLU A 128 -20.72 2.59 -6.49
C GLU A 128 -19.68 1.57 -7.01
N ARG A 129 -18.40 1.74 -6.66
CA ARG A 129 -17.31 0.83 -7.05
C ARG A 129 -17.19 -0.37 -6.14
N ILE A 130 -17.62 -0.23 -4.89
CA ILE A 130 -17.70 -1.31 -3.92
C ILE A 130 -19.09 -1.34 -3.28
N ALA A 131 -19.55 -2.52 -2.87
CA ALA A 131 -20.84 -2.68 -2.21
C ALA A 131 -20.79 -2.15 -0.76
N GLN A 132 -21.97 -1.91 -0.15
CA GLN A 132 -22.07 -1.51 1.27
C GLN A 132 -21.50 -2.58 2.23
N SER A 133 -21.51 -3.84 1.81
CA SER A 133 -20.89 -4.97 2.52
C SER A 133 -19.39 -5.11 2.31
N HIS A 134 -18.73 -4.17 1.65
CA HIS A 134 -17.28 -4.16 1.44
C HIS A 134 -16.66 -2.95 2.11
N ALA A 135 -15.47 -3.09 2.70
CA ALA A 135 -14.73 -1.98 3.29
C ALA A 135 -13.22 -2.15 3.09
N TYR A 136 -12.54 -1.02 2.93
CA TYR A 136 -11.09 -0.96 3.09
C TYR A 136 -10.75 -0.93 4.57
N ARG A 137 -9.68 -1.59 4.92
CA ARG A 137 -9.10 -1.60 6.27
C ARG A 137 -7.61 -1.94 6.19
N LEU A 138 -6.93 -1.85 7.32
CA LEU A 138 -5.61 -2.45 7.46
C LEU A 138 -5.74 -3.99 7.39
N PRO A 139 -4.72 -4.71 6.89
CA PRO A 139 -4.68 -6.16 7.02
C PRO A 139 -4.61 -6.55 8.49
N THR A 140 -5.17 -7.69 8.85
CA THR A 140 -4.86 -8.32 10.14
C THR A 140 -3.43 -8.84 10.13
N ASP A 141 -2.86 -9.09 11.31
CA ASP A 141 -1.53 -9.67 11.46
C ASP A 141 -1.38 -11.02 10.75
N LEU A 142 -2.42 -11.87 10.80
CA LEU A 142 -2.42 -13.15 10.09
C LEU A 142 -2.60 -12.98 8.57
N GLU A 143 -3.43 -12.05 8.13
CA GLU A 143 -3.55 -11.74 6.70
C GLU A 143 -2.21 -11.25 6.14
N TRP A 144 -1.50 -10.41 6.91
CA TRP A 144 -0.16 -9.96 6.51
C TRP A 144 0.82 -11.14 6.41
N SER A 145 0.77 -12.08 7.34
CA SER A 145 1.59 -13.31 7.29
C SER A 145 1.29 -14.15 6.05
N LEU A 146 0.01 -14.34 5.71
CA LEU A 146 -0.40 -15.02 4.48
C LEU A 146 0.11 -14.30 3.22
N MET A 147 0.03 -12.96 3.18
CA MET A 147 0.59 -12.16 2.08
C MET A 147 2.06 -12.42 1.87
N ALA A 148 2.81 -12.53 2.95
CA ALA A 148 4.26 -12.73 2.94
C ALA A 148 4.68 -14.22 2.85
N GLY A 149 3.73 -15.13 2.62
CA GLY A 149 4.00 -16.54 2.34
C GLY A 149 4.02 -17.47 3.56
N LEU A 150 3.59 -17.00 4.74
CA LEU A 150 3.36 -17.87 5.91
C LEU A 150 1.91 -18.35 5.91
N GLU A 151 1.67 -19.57 5.45
CA GLU A 151 0.31 -20.13 5.37
C GLU A 151 -0.24 -20.55 6.73
N GLU A 152 0.63 -20.95 7.66
CA GLU A 152 0.25 -21.43 8.99
C GLU A 152 1.09 -20.75 10.07
N GLU A 153 0.49 -19.88 10.84
CA GLU A 153 1.05 -19.34 12.08
C GLU A 153 0.15 -19.70 13.26
N GLU A 154 0.67 -20.47 14.16
CA GLU A 154 -0.02 -20.79 15.40
C GLU A 154 0.10 -19.64 16.41
N GLY A 155 -0.82 -19.60 17.37
CA GLY A 155 -0.76 -18.71 18.50
C GLY A 155 -1.84 -17.63 18.54
N ILE A 156 -2.18 -17.23 19.75
CA ILE A 156 -3.36 -16.43 20.08
C ILE A 156 -3.13 -14.92 19.94
N SER A 157 -1.88 -14.47 19.81
CA SER A 157 -1.56 -13.04 19.72
C SER A 157 -0.31 -12.79 18.87
N PRO A 158 -0.17 -11.59 18.27
CA PRO A 158 1.03 -11.19 17.54
C PRO A 158 2.31 -11.35 18.38
N GLY A 159 2.29 -10.97 19.65
CA GLY A 159 3.45 -11.11 20.55
C GLY A 159 3.86 -12.55 20.80
N TRP A 160 2.91 -13.48 20.86
CA TRP A 160 3.21 -14.90 20.97
C TRP A 160 3.87 -15.41 19.68
N ARG A 161 3.29 -15.07 18.51
CA ARG A 161 3.81 -15.45 17.19
C ARG A 161 5.21 -14.89 16.94
N ASP A 162 5.48 -13.64 17.31
CA ASP A 162 6.81 -13.04 17.21
C ASP A 162 7.87 -13.80 18.04
N ALA A 163 7.50 -14.21 19.25
CA ALA A 163 8.41 -14.98 20.11
C ALA A 163 8.72 -16.40 19.57
N HIS A 164 7.86 -16.94 18.69
CA HIS A 164 7.98 -18.29 18.12
C HIS A 164 8.10 -18.27 16.59
N LYS A 165 8.53 -17.12 16.02
CA LYS A 165 8.57 -16.90 14.58
C LYS A 165 9.45 -17.90 13.84
N GLN A 166 8.99 -18.26 12.66
CA GLN A 166 9.78 -19.02 11.69
C GLN A 166 10.90 -18.15 11.11
N LYS A 167 12.05 -18.74 10.88
CA LYS A 167 13.21 -18.07 10.26
C LYS A 167 13.12 -18.16 8.74
N VAL A 168 12.10 -17.50 8.17
CA VAL A 168 11.79 -17.52 6.74
C VAL A 168 11.58 -16.08 6.29
N TYR A 169 12.17 -15.71 5.17
CA TYR A 169 11.96 -14.43 4.49
C TYR A 169 10.82 -14.53 3.47
N PRO A 170 10.27 -13.43 2.98
CA PRO A 170 9.27 -13.45 1.89
C PRO A 170 9.76 -14.11 0.60
N TRP A 171 11.08 -14.23 0.41
CA TRP A 171 11.73 -14.88 -0.75
C TRP A 171 12.27 -16.28 -0.46
N GLY A 172 12.21 -16.79 0.77
CA GLY A 172 12.67 -18.14 1.15
C GLY A 172 13.50 -18.17 2.43
N THR A 173 14.33 -19.21 2.59
CA THR A 173 15.11 -19.45 3.82
C THR A 173 16.47 -18.79 3.81
N ASP A 174 17.05 -18.61 2.63
CA ASP A 174 18.42 -18.15 2.48
C ASP A 174 18.48 -16.67 2.10
N TRP A 175 19.55 -15.99 2.50
CA TRP A 175 19.82 -14.62 2.07
C TRP A 175 20.10 -14.62 0.56
N PRO A 176 19.50 -13.69 -0.23
CA PRO A 176 19.61 -13.72 -1.67
C PRO A 176 21.05 -13.45 -2.14
N ASP A 177 21.53 -14.26 -3.07
CA ASP A 177 22.85 -14.08 -3.69
C ASP A 177 22.71 -13.18 -4.93
N GLY A 178 22.96 -11.88 -4.73
CA GLY A 178 22.97 -10.87 -5.79
C GLY A 178 21.60 -10.38 -6.29
N GLU A 179 20.51 -10.92 -5.81
CA GLU A 179 19.16 -10.44 -6.15
C GLU A 179 18.72 -9.32 -5.20
N LYS A 180 18.12 -8.27 -5.76
CA LYS A 180 17.54 -7.17 -4.99
C LYS A 180 16.10 -7.51 -4.60
N VAL A 181 15.93 -7.98 -3.38
CA VAL A 181 14.64 -8.49 -2.86
C VAL A 181 13.85 -7.49 -2.04
N GLY A 182 14.45 -6.36 -1.69
CA GLY A 182 13.81 -5.30 -0.90
C GLY A 182 14.78 -4.20 -0.54
N ASN A 183 14.26 -3.12 0.04
CA ASN A 183 15.03 -1.95 0.46
C ASN A 183 15.32 -2.01 1.96
N PHE A 184 16.59 -2.04 2.32
CA PHE A 184 17.09 -2.22 3.69
C PHE A 184 18.19 -1.21 4.01
N ALA A 185 18.67 -1.18 5.28
CA ALA A 185 19.90 -0.48 5.62
C ALA A 185 21.11 -1.30 5.09
N ASP A 186 21.53 -0.97 3.92
CA ASP A 186 22.59 -1.64 3.18
C ASP A 186 23.76 -0.71 2.82
N MET A 187 24.57 -1.06 1.84
CA MET A 187 25.72 -0.27 1.43
C MET A 187 25.34 1.09 0.85
N SER A 188 24.13 1.24 0.26
CA SER A 188 23.61 2.52 -0.23
C SER A 188 23.30 3.49 0.90
N ALA A 189 23.02 2.98 2.09
CA ALA A 189 22.67 3.71 3.29
C ALA A 189 23.88 4.01 4.21
N ASP A 190 25.09 3.62 3.83
CA ASP A 190 26.29 3.84 4.67
C ASP A 190 26.60 5.32 4.82
N GLY A 191 26.73 5.79 6.07
CA GLY A 191 27.12 7.16 6.41
C GLY A 191 26.06 8.24 6.15
N ILE A 192 24.81 7.87 5.82
CA ILE A 192 23.72 8.83 5.66
C ILE A 192 23.06 9.17 7.01
N PRO A 193 22.39 10.35 7.14
CA PRO A 193 21.62 10.68 8.31
C PRO A 193 20.55 9.63 8.64
N GLY A 194 20.50 9.20 9.88
CA GLY A 194 19.54 8.18 10.36
C GLY A 194 20.07 6.75 10.33
N VAL A 195 21.20 6.47 9.69
CA VAL A 195 21.88 5.18 9.69
C VAL A 195 23.28 5.32 10.27
N LEU A 196 23.62 4.48 11.25
CA LEU A 196 24.98 4.41 11.78
C LEU A 196 25.84 3.54 10.85
N SER A 197 27.09 3.92 10.62
CA SER A 197 28.00 3.27 9.65
C SER A 197 28.31 1.80 9.96
N ASP A 198 28.05 1.35 11.18
CA ASP A 198 28.17 -0.05 11.60
C ASP A 198 26.85 -0.83 11.54
N ARG A 199 25.79 -0.22 11.01
CA ARG A 199 24.43 -0.75 10.95
C ARG A 199 23.92 -0.85 9.52
N THR A 200 24.71 -1.50 8.68
CA THR A 200 24.35 -1.79 7.29
C THR A 200 24.57 -3.27 6.98
N ILE A 201 23.79 -3.81 6.06
CA ILE A 201 23.92 -5.19 5.58
C ILE A 201 25.09 -5.24 4.60
N ALA A 202 26.17 -5.89 4.99
CA ALA A 202 27.37 -6.03 4.19
C ALA A 202 27.11 -6.88 2.93
N GLY A 203 27.60 -6.42 1.77
CA GLY A 203 27.51 -7.18 0.52
C GLY A 203 26.14 -7.09 -0.16
N TYR A 204 25.21 -6.29 0.36
CA TYR A 204 23.95 -5.98 -0.27
C TYR A 204 23.90 -4.48 -0.64
N ASP A 205 23.36 -4.15 -1.80
CA ASP A 205 23.21 -2.77 -2.30
C ASP A 205 21.96 -2.70 -3.17
N ASP A 206 20.85 -2.21 -2.58
CA ASP A 206 19.59 -2.04 -3.30
C ASP A 206 19.56 -0.76 -4.16
N GLY A 207 20.42 0.20 -3.85
CA GLY A 207 20.55 1.48 -4.56
C GLY A 207 19.70 2.61 -4.00
N PHE A 208 19.03 2.41 -2.87
CA PHE A 208 18.15 3.41 -2.24
C PHE A 208 18.53 3.65 -0.78
N PRO A 209 19.15 4.80 -0.47
CA PRO A 209 19.58 5.09 0.90
C PRO A 209 18.44 5.30 1.89
N TYR A 210 17.24 5.58 1.41
CA TYR A 210 15.99 5.75 2.16
C TYR A 210 14.88 4.96 1.44
N THR A 211 13.61 5.38 1.55
CA THR A 211 12.52 4.70 0.83
C THR A 211 12.76 4.66 -0.67
N ALA A 212 12.37 3.57 -1.32
CA ALA A 212 12.31 3.40 -2.77
C ALA A 212 10.87 3.70 -3.27
N PRO A 213 10.67 4.06 -4.54
CA PRO A 213 9.35 4.00 -5.16
C PRO A 213 8.76 2.61 -5.00
N VAL A 214 7.46 2.51 -4.68
CA VAL A 214 6.81 1.20 -4.50
C VAL A 214 6.94 0.33 -5.74
N GLY A 215 7.11 -0.98 -5.56
CA GLY A 215 7.28 -1.91 -6.68
C GLY A 215 8.66 -1.86 -7.35
N SER A 216 9.68 -1.28 -6.71
CA SER A 216 11.06 -1.24 -7.23
C SER A 216 11.76 -2.60 -7.22
N PHE A 217 11.25 -3.55 -6.45
CA PHE A 217 11.84 -4.89 -6.26
C PHE A 217 10.94 -5.99 -6.84
N LEU A 218 11.42 -7.22 -6.83
CA LEU A 218 10.65 -8.34 -7.36
C LEU A 218 9.42 -8.64 -6.48
N PRO A 219 8.26 -8.89 -7.09
CA PRO A 219 7.08 -9.30 -6.33
C PRO A 219 7.21 -10.76 -5.88
N ASN A 220 6.48 -11.10 -4.83
CA ASN A 220 6.32 -12.50 -4.45
C ASN A 220 5.38 -13.27 -5.41
N ASN A 221 5.13 -14.55 -5.13
CA ASN A 221 4.26 -15.42 -5.95
C ASN A 221 2.79 -14.96 -6.04
N LEU A 222 2.35 -14.07 -5.16
CA LEU A 222 1.02 -13.46 -5.19
C LEU A 222 0.99 -12.14 -5.99
N GLY A 223 2.13 -11.71 -6.56
CA GLY A 223 2.26 -10.43 -7.24
C GLY A 223 2.31 -9.23 -6.30
N LEU A 224 2.67 -9.44 -5.03
CA LEU A 224 2.77 -8.40 -4.01
C LEU A 224 4.22 -7.94 -3.87
N PHE A 225 4.41 -6.62 -3.83
CA PHE A 225 5.71 -5.96 -3.72
C PHE A 225 5.97 -5.48 -2.29
N ASP A 226 7.24 -5.27 -1.97
CA ASP A 226 7.72 -4.56 -0.78
C ASP A 226 7.21 -5.14 0.56
N LEU A 227 7.01 -6.49 0.61
CA LEU A 227 6.65 -7.20 1.85
C LEU A 227 7.83 -7.38 2.81
N SER A 228 9.00 -6.91 2.44
CA SER A 228 10.18 -6.84 3.30
C SER A 228 10.98 -5.60 2.93
N GLY A 229 11.26 -4.77 3.92
CA GLY A 229 11.96 -3.51 3.73
C GLY A 229 11.03 -2.36 3.32
N ASN A 230 11.59 -1.31 2.76
CA ASN A 230 10.99 -0.06 2.40
C ASN A 230 10.36 0.64 3.61
N VAL A 231 9.13 0.31 4.01
CA VAL A 231 8.54 0.79 5.27
C VAL A 231 7.95 -0.37 6.10
N GLN A 232 7.98 -0.21 7.42
CA GLN A 232 7.21 -1.10 8.29
C GLN A 232 5.73 -0.76 8.16
N GLU A 233 4.90 -1.78 8.00
CA GLU A 233 3.49 -1.63 7.71
C GLU A 233 2.61 -1.83 8.94
N TRP A 234 1.78 -0.83 9.24
CA TRP A 234 0.73 -0.96 10.25
C TRP A 234 -0.28 -2.05 9.88
N VAL A 235 -0.64 -2.87 10.86
CA VAL A 235 -1.74 -3.85 10.77
C VAL A 235 -2.84 -3.54 11.78
N GLU A 236 -3.99 -4.24 11.65
CA GLU A 236 -5.18 -3.98 12.46
C GLU A 236 -5.01 -4.43 13.91
N ASP A 237 -4.24 -5.48 14.14
CA ASP A 237 -4.10 -6.14 15.45
C ASP A 237 -3.32 -5.29 16.46
N GLU A 238 -3.54 -5.62 17.73
CA GLU A 238 -2.78 -5.11 18.86
C GLU A 238 -1.73 -6.14 19.32
N TYR A 239 -0.53 -5.65 19.63
CA TYR A 239 0.53 -6.46 20.18
C TYR A 239 0.33 -6.66 21.67
N LEU A 240 -0.33 -7.75 22.07
CA LEU A 240 -0.55 -8.10 23.46
C LEU A 240 0.60 -8.98 23.97
N LYS A 241 1.49 -8.40 24.77
CA LYS A 241 2.49 -9.13 25.53
C LYS A 241 2.29 -8.86 27.02
N PHE A 242 1.97 -9.89 27.82
CA PHE A 242 1.86 -9.84 29.30
C PHE A 242 0.83 -8.84 29.85
N GLY A 243 -0.27 -8.59 29.15
CA GLY A 243 -1.37 -7.72 29.63
C GLY A 243 -1.01 -6.24 29.77
N ILE A 244 0.10 -5.78 29.21
CA ILE A 244 0.50 -4.39 29.20
C ILE A 244 -0.07 -3.73 27.94
N HIS A 245 -0.59 -2.51 28.09
CA HIS A 245 -1.21 -1.62 27.11
C HIS A 245 -1.16 -2.05 25.65
N ALA A 246 -2.26 -1.91 24.95
CA ALA A 246 -2.40 -2.16 23.52
C ALA A 246 -1.37 -1.35 22.71
N LEU A 247 -0.37 -2.01 22.20
CA LEU A 247 0.55 -1.45 21.21
C LEU A 247 0.07 -1.86 19.83
N GLY A 248 0.21 -0.97 18.85
CA GLY A 248 -0.01 -1.31 17.45
C GLY A 248 1.11 -2.23 16.94
N VAL A 249 0.80 -3.08 15.99
CA VAL A 249 1.74 -4.01 15.36
C VAL A 249 2.23 -3.43 14.04
N LEU A 250 3.53 -3.56 13.77
CA LEU A 250 4.21 -3.24 12.53
C LEU A 250 4.88 -4.49 11.95
N ARG A 251 4.88 -4.63 10.63
CA ARG A 251 5.38 -5.79 9.89
C ARG A 251 6.38 -5.38 8.79
N GLY A 252 7.22 -6.32 8.36
CA GLY A 252 7.99 -6.25 7.12
C GLY A 252 9.40 -5.65 7.23
N GLY A 253 9.77 -5.01 8.33
CA GLY A 253 11.01 -4.21 8.37
C GLY A 253 10.89 -2.92 7.56
N GLY A 254 11.92 -2.12 7.47
CA GLY A 254 11.93 -0.88 6.70
C GLY A 254 13.33 -0.56 6.18
N TRP A 255 13.47 0.54 5.44
CA TRP A 255 14.71 1.00 4.81
C TRP A 255 15.91 1.12 5.77
N ASN A 256 15.67 1.25 7.07
CA ASN A 256 16.70 1.34 8.10
C ASN A 256 16.99 0.01 8.82
N THR A 257 16.40 -1.10 8.39
CA THR A 257 16.58 -2.42 9.01
C THR A 257 17.86 -3.07 8.51
N TYR A 258 18.82 -3.26 9.42
CA TYR A 258 20.14 -3.89 9.15
C TYR A 258 20.30 -5.28 9.76
N GLN A 259 19.48 -5.62 10.74
CA GLN A 259 19.45 -6.95 11.35
C GLN A 259 18.53 -7.84 10.52
N THR A 260 19.12 -8.80 9.80
CA THR A 260 18.39 -9.65 8.86
C THR A 260 17.30 -10.48 9.52
N GLU A 261 17.42 -10.79 10.82
CA GLU A 261 16.41 -11.49 11.61
C GLU A 261 15.11 -10.69 11.76
N ASN A 262 15.18 -9.36 11.67
CA ASN A 262 14.01 -8.49 11.72
C ASN A 262 13.26 -8.45 10.37
N LEU A 263 13.85 -9.02 9.32
CA LEU A 263 13.27 -9.18 7.99
C LEU A 263 12.55 -10.53 7.81
N TYR A 264 12.63 -11.43 8.79
CA TYR A 264 11.82 -12.65 8.72
C TYR A 264 10.35 -12.32 8.62
N THR A 265 9.64 -13.06 7.78
CA THR A 265 8.20 -12.90 7.58
C THR A 265 7.42 -12.92 8.90
N GLY A 266 7.87 -13.75 9.86
CA GLY A 266 7.27 -13.84 11.20
C GLY A 266 7.65 -12.72 12.16
N SER A 267 8.50 -11.76 11.80
CA SER A 267 8.91 -10.66 12.70
C SER A 267 7.83 -9.62 12.88
N ARG A 268 7.69 -9.10 14.09
CA ARG A 268 6.78 -8.01 14.45
C ARG A 268 7.53 -6.96 15.25
N ASN A 269 7.17 -5.71 15.04
CA ASN A 269 7.54 -4.60 15.91
C ASN A 269 6.26 -4.06 16.58
N ALA A 270 6.41 -3.49 17.77
CA ALA A 270 5.28 -3.01 18.56
C ALA A 270 5.57 -1.63 19.14
N VAL A 271 4.73 -0.66 18.78
CA VAL A 271 4.85 0.73 19.22
C VAL A 271 3.45 1.30 19.55
N PRO A 272 3.36 2.42 20.30
CA PRO A 272 2.08 3.07 20.50
C PRO A 272 1.37 3.38 19.17
N PRO A 273 0.05 3.16 19.04
CA PRO A 273 -0.67 3.32 17.77
C PRO A 273 -0.65 4.78 17.23
N THR A 274 -0.38 5.75 18.10
CA THR A 274 -0.22 7.17 17.74
C THR A 274 1.19 7.54 17.31
N TYR A 275 2.14 6.60 17.35
CA TYR A 275 3.53 6.90 17.01
C TYR A 275 3.70 7.07 15.52
N GLN A 276 4.56 8.01 15.12
CA GLN A 276 4.85 8.36 13.73
C GLN A 276 6.36 8.36 13.53
N ASP A 277 6.84 7.71 12.48
CA ASP A 277 8.26 7.67 12.13
C ASP A 277 8.43 7.61 10.60
N SER A 278 9.59 8.01 10.13
CA SER A 278 9.98 7.99 8.72
C SER A 278 10.18 6.58 8.14
N ILE A 279 9.97 5.56 8.96
CA ILE A 279 10.01 4.13 8.58
C ILE A 279 8.65 3.45 8.69
N TYR A 280 7.58 4.16 9.09
CA TYR A 280 6.25 3.59 9.26
C TYR A 280 5.31 4.07 8.17
N GLY A 281 4.76 3.11 7.45
CA GLY A 281 3.73 3.27 6.44
C GLY A 281 2.64 2.21 6.62
N PHE A 282 1.91 1.89 5.56
CA PHE A 282 0.88 0.86 5.58
C PHE A 282 0.47 0.47 4.16
N ARG A 283 -0.12 -0.71 4.03
CA ARG A 283 -0.93 -1.10 2.87
C ARG A 283 -2.37 -1.33 3.28
N VAL A 284 -3.27 -1.36 2.31
CA VAL A 284 -4.70 -1.57 2.57
C VAL A 284 -5.17 -2.87 1.96
N VAL A 285 -6.21 -3.42 2.57
CA VAL A 285 -6.99 -4.51 2.02
C VAL A 285 -8.43 -4.06 1.80
N LEU A 286 -9.09 -4.64 0.81
CA LEU A 286 -10.54 -4.54 0.62
C LEU A 286 -11.15 -5.87 1.00
N ALA A 287 -12.03 -5.87 1.98
CA ALA A 287 -12.65 -7.08 2.52
C ALA A 287 -14.17 -7.01 2.45
N LYS A 288 -14.81 -8.19 2.41
CA LYS A 288 -16.21 -8.30 2.74
C LYS A 288 -16.39 -8.15 4.25
N VAL A 289 -17.25 -7.25 4.66
CA VAL A 289 -17.62 -7.08 6.07
C VAL A 289 -18.97 -7.74 6.31
N PRO A 290 -19.10 -8.49 7.41
CA PRO A 290 -20.41 -9.06 7.75
C PRO A 290 -21.42 -7.92 7.94
N PRO A 291 -22.71 -8.15 7.63
CA PRO A 291 -23.74 -7.19 7.94
C PRO A 291 -23.70 -6.90 9.46
N LYS A 292 -23.81 -5.61 9.81
CA LYS A 292 -23.97 -5.26 11.23
C LYS A 292 -25.20 -6.01 11.75
N SER A 293 -25.03 -6.85 12.77
CA SER A 293 -26.13 -7.40 13.53
C SER A 293 -26.91 -6.22 14.13
N GLU A 294 -28.17 -6.07 13.73
CA GLU A 294 -29.10 -5.12 14.33
C GLU A 294 -29.34 -5.44 15.81
#